data_fd10f0f277d33cef5818fabf01acb83e
#
_entry.id   fd10f0f277d33cef5818fabf01acb83e
#
_cell.length_a   1.000
_cell.length_b   1.000
_cell.length_c   1.000
_cell.angle_alpha   90.00
_cell.angle_beta   90.00
_cell.angle_gamma   90.00
#
_symmetry.space_group_name_H-M   'P 1'
#
loop_
_entity.id
_entity.type
_entity.pdbx_description
1 polymer ?
#
loop_
_entity_poly.entity_id
_entity_poly.type
_entity_poly.pdbx_seq_one_letter_code
_entity_poly.pdbx_strand_id
1 'polypeptide(L)'
;MTNEDEAVRKEAIRRMIGHIRFGSETGAVVIIGLMKGQKKDCGDPVKYDAYFRTGMEACIKEAERLGVLLAFEVIDRFESDWLNTVDEGLKLLDSFGSDALSLHLDTFHMNIEEPDCAESIRKAGKRIGHVHVADSDRWYPGHAHYDFASTFSALKEVGYERAVALESFLYPDPETAARRALEKINSYLK
;
A
#
# COMPACT_ATOMS: atom_id res chain seq x y z
N MET A 1 8.62 -3.33 -12.27
CA MET A 1 9.59 -4.42 -12.07
C MET A 1 9.43 -5.57 -13.08
N THR A 2 8.32 -5.66 -13.77
CA THR A 2 7.91 -6.81 -14.60
C THR A 2 8.02 -6.58 -16.11
N ASN A 3 8.53 -5.44 -16.54
CA ASN A 3 8.68 -5.10 -17.96
C ASN A 3 9.59 -6.10 -18.71
N GLU A 4 9.30 -6.39 -19.97
CA GLU A 4 10.10 -7.30 -20.79
C GLU A 4 11.52 -6.77 -21.04
N ASP A 5 11.70 -5.45 -21.07
CA ASP A 5 13.02 -4.82 -21.18
C ASP A 5 13.79 -4.94 -19.84
N GLU A 6 14.90 -5.64 -19.90
CA GLU A 6 15.78 -5.84 -18.73
C GLU A 6 16.33 -4.52 -18.19
N ALA A 7 16.62 -3.53 -19.04
CA ALA A 7 17.13 -2.24 -18.58
C ALA A 7 16.09 -1.50 -17.73
N VAL A 8 14.81 -1.58 -18.13
CA VAL A 8 13.69 -1.01 -17.36
C VAL A 8 13.54 -1.71 -16.01
N ARG A 9 13.64 -3.05 -15.97
CA ARG A 9 13.58 -3.80 -14.71
C ARG A 9 14.72 -3.44 -13.77
N LYS A 10 15.95 -3.39 -14.28
CA LYS A 10 17.14 -3.01 -13.49
C LYS A 10 17.02 -1.60 -12.92
N GLU A 11 16.51 -0.66 -13.71
CA GLU A 11 16.31 0.71 -13.24
C GLU A 11 15.20 0.79 -12.18
N ALA A 12 14.11 0.06 -12.33
CA ALA A 12 13.05 -0.01 -11.31
C ALA A 12 13.58 -0.57 -9.97
N ILE A 13 14.37 -1.64 -10.01
CA ILE A 13 15.00 -2.24 -8.82
C ILE A 13 16.00 -1.23 -8.20
N ARG A 14 16.84 -0.60 -9.01
CA ARG A 14 17.81 0.40 -8.54
C ARG A 14 17.12 1.56 -7.82
N ARG A 15 16.00 2.06 -8.36
CA ARG A 15 15.22 3.13 -7.73
C ARG A 15 14.61 2.67 -6.42
N MET A 16 14.02 1.47 -6.39
CA MET A 16 13.44 0.92 -5.15
C MET A 16 14.51 0.76 -4.06
N ILE A 17 15.69 0.25 -4.39
CA ILE A 17 16.82 0.18 -3.46
C ILE A 17 17.23 1.58 -2.97
N GLY A 18 17.20 2.57 -3.85
CA GLY A 18 17.43 3.98 -3.46
C GLY A 18 16.42 4.48 -2.44
N HIS A 19 15.11 4.18 -2.64
CA HIS A 19 14.08 4.52 -1.67
C HIS A 19 14.24 3.77 -0.35
N ILE A 20 14.64 2.50 -0.38
CA ILE A 20 14.91 1.71 0.84
C ILE A 20 16.06 2.35 1.64
N ARG A 21 17.14 2.75 0.99
CA ARG A 21 18.25 3.45 1.65
C ARG A 21 17.82 4.79 2.25
N PHE A 22 17.07 5.57 1.50
CA PHE A 22 16.51 6.82 2.01
C PHE A 22 15.54 6.57 3.17
N GLY A 23 14.71 5.53 3.10
CA GLY A 23 13.83 5.11 4.20
C GLY A 23 14.61 4.77 5.47
N SER A 24 15.78 4.13 5.35
CA SER A 24 16.63 3.83 6.52
C SER A 24 17.22 5.07 7.20
N GLU A 25 17.50 6.12 6.42
CA GLU A 25 18.02 7.38 6.97
C GLU A 25 16.92 8.21 7.66
N THR A 26 15.69 8.08 7.20
CA THR A 26 14.54 8.89 7.67
C THR A 26 13.62 8.15 8.63
N GLY A 27 13.78 6.83 8.82
CA GLY A 27 12.87 5.98 9.58
C GLY A 27 11.52 5.76 8.88
N ALA A 28 11.45 5.96 7.56
CA ALA A 28 10.21 5.86 6.79
C ALA A 28 9.93 4.42 6.33
N VAL A 29 8.64 4.07 6.28
CA VAL A 29 8.14 2.90 5.53
C VAL A 29 8.25 3.20 4.04
N VAL A 30 8.63 2.20 3.24
CA VAL A 30 8.71 2.35 1.78
C VAL A 30 7.52 1.63 1.14
N ILE A 31 6.64 2.39 0.51
CA ILE A 31 5.45 1.87 -0.17
C ILE A 31 5.83 1.33 -1.56
N ILE A 32 5.33 0.15 -1.88
CA ILE A 32 5.45 -0.47 -3.19
C ILE A 32 4.07 -0.47 -3.85
N GLY A 33 3.76 0.62 -4.54
CA GLY A 33 2.55 0.78 -5.33
C GLY A 33 2.73 0.26 -6.78
N LEU A 34 2.45 1.08 -7.77
CA LEU A 34 2.53 0.70 -9.19
C LEU A 34 3.93 0.28 -9.66
N MET A 35 4.99 0.57 -8.91
CA MET A 35 6.34 0.06 -9.20
C MET A 35 6.45 -1.46 -9.14
N LYS A 36 5.50 -2.15 -8.50
CA LYS A 36 5.40 -3.62 -8.57
C LYS A 36 5.30 -4.13 -10.01
N GLY A 37 4.80 -3.29 -10.93
CA GLY A 37 4.52 -3.61 -12.33
C GLY A 37 3.12 -4.19 -12.52
N GLN A 38 2.74 -4.36 -13.77
CA GLN A 38 1.43 -4.91 -14.14
C GLN A 38 1.62 -6.16 -15.02
N LYS A 39 0.70 -7.10 -14.96
CA LYS A 39 0.75 -8.35 -15.78
C LYS A 39 0.80 -8.04 -17.25
N LYS A 40 0.06 -7.01 -17.70
CA LYS A 40 0.08 -6.54 -19.09
C LYS A 40 1.43 -6.03 -19.57
N ASP A 41 2.37 -5.72 -18.67
CA ASP A 41 3.73 -5.28 -19.01
C ASP A 41 4.62 -6.42 -19.50
N CYS A 42 4.16 -7.67 -19.35
CA CYS A 42 4.84 -8.87 -19.81
C CYS A 42 3.82 -9.86 -20.37
N GLY A 43 3.93 -10.20 -21.65
CA GLY A 43 2.98 -11.11 -22.32
C GLY A 43 3.03 -12.57 -21.85
N ASP A 44 4.05 -12.95 -21.04
CA ASP A 44 4.25 -14.30 -20.53
C ASP A 44 4.10 -14.31 -18.99
N PRO A 45 3.06 -14.95 -18.44
CA PRO A 45 2.83 -15.01 -17.00
C PRO A 45 3.97 -15.64 -16.20
N VAL A 46 4.65 -16.65 -16.77
CA VAL A 46 5.78 -17.32 -16.10
C VAL A 46 6.98 -16.37 -15.96
N LYS A 47 7.27 -15.65 -17.03
CA LYS A 47 8.34 -14.62 -17.01
C LYS A 47 7.97 -13.47 -16.08
N TYR A 48 6.72 -13.04 -16.09
CA TYR A 48 6.22 -12.00 -15.20
C TYR A 48 6.53 -12.34 -13.74
N ASP A 49 6.13 -13.53 -13.28
CA ASP A 49 6.37 -13.99 -11.91
C ASP A 49 7.86 -14.07 -11.57
N ALA A 50 8.67 -14.60 -12.51
CA ALA A 50 10.12 -14.70 -12.33
C ALA A 50 10.78 -13.32 -12.23
N TYR A 51 10.38 -12.36 -13.07
CA TYR A 51 10.90 -10.99 -13.03
C TYR A 51 10.53 -10.28 -11.74
N PHE A 52 9.25 -10.41 -11.33
CA PHE A 52 8.76 -9.84 -10.09
C PHE A 52 9.51 -10.39 -8.87
N ARG A 53 9.62 -11.73 -8.75
CA ARG A 53 10.32 -12.38 -7.63
C ARG A 53 11.77 -11.96 -7.56
N THR A 54 12.49 -12.01 -8.68
CA THR A 54 13.90 -11.58 -8.73
C THR A 54 14.08 -10.14 -8.28
N GLY A 55 13.22 -9.23 -8.72
CA GLY A 55 13.26 -7.83 -8.31
C GLY A 55 12.95 -7.64 -6.81
N MET A 56 11.94 -8.35 -6.32
CA MET A 56 11.54 -8.26 -4.93
C MET A 56 12.55 -8.88 -3.96
N GLU A 57 13.15 -10.03 -4.28
CA GLU A 57 14.19 -10.64 -3.48
C GLU A 57 15.38 -9.69 -3.27
N ALA A 58 15.78 -8.94 -4.31
CA ALA A 58 16.82 -7.93 -4.19
C ALA A 58 16.41 -6.77 -3.26
N CYS A 59 15.15 -6.31 -3.35
CA CYS A 59 14.62 -5.25 -2.50
C CYS A 59 14.46 -5.71 -1.05
N ILE A 60 13.92 -6.91 -0.83
CA ILE A 60 13.75 -7.51 0.51
C ILE A 60 15.09 -7.65 1.21
N LYS A 61 16.09 -8.22 0.54
CA LYS A 61 17.43 -8.36 1.09
C LYS A 61 18.02 -7.04 1.57
N GLU A 62 17.85 -5.96 0.80
CA GLU A 62 18.35 -4.63 1.21
C GLU A 62 17.50 -4.05 2.35
N ALA A 63 16.19 -4.27 2.34
CA ALA A 63 15.29 -3.81 3.40
C ALA A 63 15.60 -4.50 4.74
N GLU A 64 15.79 -5.82 4.74
CA GLU A 64 16.22 -6.60 5.92
C GLU A 64 17.56 -6.11 6.46
N ARG A 65 18.53 -5.90 5.57
CA ARG A 65 19.87 -5.42 5.95
C ARG A 65 19.83 -4.05 6.64
N LEU A 66 18.86 -3.19 6.24
CA LEU A 66 18.74 -1.81 6.73
C LEU A 66 17.66 -1.64 7.80
N GLY A 67 16.89 -2.68 8.11
CA GLY A 67 15.76 -2.60 9.05
C GLY A 67 14.60 -1.73 8.53
N VAL A 68 14.39 -1.67 7.22
CA VAL A 68 13.33 -0.88 6.57
C VAL A 68 12.11 -1.77 6.30
N LEU A 69 10.93 -1.28 6.65
CA LEU A 69 9.68 -1.94 6.32
C LEU A 69 9.23 -1.56 4.90
N LEU A 70 8.93 -2.57 4.09
CA LEU A 70 8.31 -2.43 2.78
C LEU A 70 6.81 -2.69 2.90
N ALA A 71 5.98 -1.82 2.37
CA ALA A 71 4.54 -1.97 2.41
C ALA A 71 3.96 -2.11 1.00
N PHE A 72 3.45 -3.29 0.66
CA PHE A 72 2.76 -3.53 -0.59
C PHE A 72 1.38 -2.91 -0.57
N GLU A 73 1.12 -2.06 -1.55
CA GLU A 73 -0.18 -1.48 -1.77
C GLU A 73 -1.10 -2.43 -2.54
N VAL A 74 -2.25 -2.71 -1.93
CA VAL A 74 -3.37 -3.33 -2.64
C VAL A 74 -4.14 -2.22 -3.36
N ILE A 75 -4.09 -2.26 -4.69
CA ILE A 75 -4.59 -1.18 -5.57
C ILE A 75 -5.77 -1.71 -6.38
N ASP A 76 -6.80 -0.90 -6.54
CA ASP A 76 -8.02 -1.30 -7.23
C ASP A 76 -7.80 -1.74 -8.70
N ARG A 77 -8.79 -2.47 -9.23
CA ARG A 77 -8.78 -3.07 -10.57
C ARG A 77 -8.74 -2.09 -11.73
N PHE A 78 -9.00 -0.81 -11.50
CA PHE A 78 -8.94 0.20 -12.55
C PHE A 78 -7.53 0.73 -12.74
N GLU A 79 -6.70 0.69 -11.68
CA GLU A 79 -5.32 1.16 -11.70
C GLU A 79 -4.30 0.02 -11.80
N SER A 80 -4.62 -1.18 -11.28
CA SER A 80 -3.70 -2.33 -11.29
C SER A 80 -4.44 -3.60 -11.73
N ASP A 81 -3.79 -4.43 -12.55
CA ASP A 81 -4.34 -5.69 -13.05
C ASP A 81 -4.00 -6.91 -12.15
N TRP A 82 -3.47 -6.66 -10.96
CA TRP A 82 -3.19 -7.68 -9.95
C TRP A 82 -2.90 -7.06 -8.58
N LEU A 83 -3.00 -7.88 -7.54
CA LEU A 83 -2.82 -7.48 -6.14
C LEU A 83 -3.84 -6.40 -5.74
N ASN A 84 -5.11 -6.76 -5.93
CA ASN A 84 -6.21 -5.83 -5.74
C ASN A 84 -6.86 -5.96 -4.36
N THR A 85 -6.77 -7.12 -3.70
CA THR A 85 -7.41 -7.39 -2.43
C THR A 85 -6.41 -7.66 -1.30
N VAL A 86 -6.85 -7.44 -0.06
CA VAL A 86 -6.08 -7.79 1.15
C VAL A 86 -5.72 -9.27 1.17
N ASP A 87 -6.65 -10.16 0.78
CA ASP A 87 -6.40 -11.60 0.73
C ASP A 87 -5.28 -11.96 -0.28
N GLU A 88 -5.22 -11.30 -1.42
CA GLU A 88 -4.11 -11.45 -2.38
C GLU A 88 -2.80 -10.94 -1.79
N GLY A 89 -2.86 -9.79 -1.11
CA GLY A 89 -1.72 -9.19 -0.44
C GLY A 89 -1.12 -10.11 0.63
N LEU A 90 -1.94 -10.69 1.49
CA LEU A 90 -1.51 -11.63 2.52
C LEU A 90 -0.83 -12.87 1.91
N LYS A 91 -1.41 -13.46 0.86
CA LYS A 91 -0.79 -14.58 0.12
C LYS A 91 0.56 -14.21 -0.46
N LEU A 92 0.67 -12.98 -0.99
CA LEU A 92 1.95 -12.48 -1.52
C LEU A 92 3.00 -12.39 -0.41
N LEU A 93 2.69 -11.78 0.73
CA LEU A 93 3.61 -11.67 1.86
C LEU A 93 4.07 -13.06 2.33
N ASP A 94 3.12 -14.00 2.47
CA ASP A 94 3.42 -15.38 2.88
C ASP A 94 4.35 -16.10 1.90
N SER A 95 4.24 -15.79 0.60
CA SER A 95 5.08 -16.39 -0.44
C SER A 95 6.56 -16.00 -0.37
N PHE A 96 6.87 -14.87 0.28
CA PHE A 96 8.25 -14.41 0.53
C PHE A 96 8.74 -14.75 1.93
N GLY A 97 7.85 -14.82 2.92
CA GLY A 97 8.18 -15.21 4.29
C GLY A 97 9.16 -14.25 5.00
N SER A 98 9.13 -12.95 4.66
CA SER A 98 10.01 -11.94 5.24
C SER A 98 9.25 -10.99 6.16
N ASP A 99 9.81 -10.74 7.34
CA ASP A 99 9.29 -9.75 8.30
C ASP A 99 9.50 -8.29 7.85
N ALA A 100 10.33 -8.06 6.82
CA ALA A 100 10.49 -6.75 6.22
C ALA A 100 9.32 -6.37 5.30
N LEU A 101 8.34 -7.28 5.09
CA LEU A 101 7.17 -7.05 4.25
C LEU A 101 5.90 -6.83 5.06
N SER A 102 5.09 -5.91 4.60
CA SER A 102 3.78 -5.57 5.15
C SER A 102 2.80 -5.16 4.04
N LEU A 103 1.55 -4.89 4.41
CA LEU A 103 0.55 -4.32 3.51
C LEU A 103 0.43 -2.81 3.72
N HIS A 104 0.24 -2.10 2.64
CA HIS A 104 -0.30 -0.75 2.62
C HIS A 104 -1.77 -0.82 2.20
N LEU A 105 -2.63 -0.27 3.03
CA LEU A 105 -4.07 -0.22 2.82
C LEU A 105 -4.49 1.22 2.51
N ASP A 106 -5.19 1.43 1.41
CA ASP A 106 -5.80 2.71 1.06
C ASP A 106 -7.32 2.55 1.05
N THR A 107 -8.01 3.39 1.81
CA THR A 107 -9.47 3.32 1.94
C THR A 107 -10.22 3.51 0.63
N PHE A 108 -9.66 4.28 -0.32
CA PHE A 108 -10.24 4.44 -1.64
C PHE A 108 -10.21 3.13 -2.45
N HIS A 109 -9.05 2.47 -2.49
CA HIS A 109 -8.92 1.19 -3.20
C HIS A 109 -9.73 0.08 -2.52
N MET A 110 -9.72 0.02 -1.18
CA MET A 110 -10.53 -0.92 -0.42
C MET A 110 -12.03 -0.75 -0.65
N ASN A 111 -12.51 0.50 -0.78
CA ASN A 111 -13.92 0.78 -1.09
C ASN A 111 -14.39 0.15 -2.42
N ILE A 112 -13.47 -0.04 -3.36
CA ILE A 112 -13.76 -0.63 -4.67
C ILE A 112 -13.67 -2.16 -4.64
N GLU A 113 -12.70 -2.70 -3.90
CA GLU A 113 -12.31 -4.11 -3.99
C GLU A 113 -12.82 -4.98 -2.85
N GLU A 114 -12.96 -4.43 -1.63
CA GLU A 114 -13.29 -5.21 -0.45
C GLU A 114 -14.80 -5.22 -0.19
N PRO A 115 -15.41 -6.40 -0.05
CA PRO A 115 -16.83 -6.49 0.33
C PRO A 115 -17.12 -5.92 1.73
N ASP A 116 -16.14 -6.03 2.64
CA ASP A 116 -16.14 -5.49 4.00
C ASP A 116 -14.73 -5.03 4.35
N CYS A 117 -14.51 -3.71 4.31
CA CYS A 117 -13.21 -3.11 4.59
C CYS A 117 -12.73 -3.37 6.03
N ALA A 118 -13.66 -3.33 7.01
CA ALA A 118 -13.30 -3.56 8.40
C ALA A 118 -12.86 -5.01 8.64
N GLU A 119 -13.54 -5.98 8.02
CA GLU A 119 -13.14 -7.39 8.10
C GLU A 119 -11.78 -7.63 7.42
N SER A 120 -11.54 -7.00 6.28
CA SER A 120 -10.25 -7.09 5.58
C SER A 120 -9.11 -6.49 6.42
N ILE A 121 -9.35 -5.39 7.16
CA ILE A 121 -8.40 -4.84 8.13
C ILE A 121 -8.13 -5.83 9.27
N ARG A 122 -9.16 -6.47 9.83
CA ARG A 122 -9.00 -7.49 10.89
C ARG A 122 -8.15 -8.67 10.39
N LYS A 123 -8.41 -9.15 9.18
CA LYS A 123 -7.59 -10.22 8.55
C LYS A 123 -6.15 -9.83 8.38
N ALA A 124 -5.88 -8.62 7.90
CA ALA A 124 -4.52 -8.09 7.72
C ALA A 124 -3.79 -7.97 9.07
N GLY A 125 -4.49 -7.52 10.11
CA GLY A 125 -4.00 -7.50 11.48
C GLY A 125 -2.65 -6.77 11.59
N LYS A 126 -1.70 -7.41 12.24
CA LYS A 126 -0.33 -6.87 12.44
C LYS A 126 0.51 -6.80 11.16
N ARG A 127 0.01 -7.33 10.03
CA ARG A 127 0.67 -7.25 8.73
C ARG A 127 0.46 -5.88 8.04
N ILE A 128 -0.32 -4.98 8.64
CA ILE A 128 -0.53 -3.61 8.15
C ILE A 128 0.70 -2.76 8.49
N GLY A 129 1.41 -2.29 7.47
CA GLY A 129 2.59 -1.44 7.61
C GLY A 129 2.29 0.04 7.46
N HIS A 130 1.29 0.38 6.64
CA HIS A 130 0.88 1.76 6.40
C HIS A 130 -0.59 1.84 5.99
N VAL A 131 -1.22 3.00 6.26
CA VAL A 131 -2.62 3.25 5.88
C VAL A 131 -2.71 4.63 5.21
N HIS A 132 -3.29 4.66 4.02
CA HIS A 132 -3.78 5.89 3.40
C HIS A 132 -5.29 6.01 3.57
N VAL A 133 -5.76 7.25 3.66
CA VAL A 133 -7.17 7.57 3.75
C VAL A 133 -7.58 8.59 2.70
N ALA A 134 -8.63 8.25 1.96
CA ALA A 134 -9.41 9.14 1.11
C ALA A 134 -10.86 8.68 1.16
N ASP A 135 -11.81 9.55 0.83
CA ASP A 135 -13.20 9.14 0.71
C ASP A 135 -13.44 8.35 -0.58
N SER A 136 -14.63 7.79 -0.75
CA SER A 136 -15.01 6.95 -1.90
C SER A 136 -14.94 7.65 -3.26
N ASP A 137 -14.83 8.96 -3.29
CA ASP A 137 -14.62 9.79 -4.48
C ASP A 137 -13.18 10.36 -4.60
N ARG A 138 -12.26 9.85 -3.78
CA ARG A 138 -10.86 10.26 -3.64
C ARG A 138 -10.66 11.69 -3.15
N TRP A 139 -11.69 12.32 -2.56
CA TRP A 139 -11.54 13.57 -1.83
C TRP A 139 -11.15 13.32 -0.37
N TYR A 140 -11.13 14.38 0.43
CA TYR A 140 -10.80 14.26 1.86
C TYR A 140 -11.87 13.43 2.61
N PRO A 141 -11.49 12.71 3.66
CA PRO A 141 -12.40 11.93 4.50
C PRO A 141 -13.61 12.73 5.02
N GLY A 142 -14.80 12.21 4.82
CA GLY A 142 -16.08 12.83 5.18
C GLY A 142 -16.73 13.66 4.09
N HIS A 143 -16.18 13.64 2.87
CA HIS A 143 -16.79 14.30 1.72
C HIS A 143 -17.89 13.43 1.09
N ALA A 144 -17.68 12.14 0.98
CA ALA A 144 -18.61 11.19 0.37
C ALA A 144 -19.15 10.16 1.38
N HIS A 145 -19.05 8.85 1.09
CA HIS A 145 -19.82 7.85 1.83
C HIS A 145 -18.98 6.69 2.39
N TYR A 146 -17.66 6.78 2.39
CA TYR A 146 -16.83 5.72 2.97
C TYR A 146 -17.05 5.58 4.48
N ASP A 147 -17.13 4.34 4.98
CA ASP A 147 -17.32 4.07 6.42
C ASP A 147 -16.01 4.13 7.20
N PHE A 148 -15.58 5.35 7.52
CA PHE A 148 -14.41 5.57 8.37
C PHE A 148 -14.60 5.07 9.80
N ALA A 149 -15.84 5.06 10.33
CA ALA A 149 -16.09 4.62 11.70
C ALA A 149 -15.71 3.14 11.88
N SER A 150 -16.20 2.26 11.00
CA SER A 150 -15.85 0.83 11.01
C SER A 150 -14.36 0.60 10.74
N THR A 151 -13.77 1.35 9.81
CA THR A 151 -12.33 1.29 9.49
C THR A 151 -11.47 1.61 10.72
N PHE A 152 -11.70 2.75 11.38
CA PHE A 152 -10.91 3.12 12.57
C PHE A 152 -11.18 2.23 13.77
N SER A 153 -12.42 1.68 13.91
CA SER A 153 -12.69 0.63 14.91
C SER A 153 -11.84 -0.61 14.67
N ALA A 154 -11.82 -1.12 13.44
CA ALA A 154 -11.02 -2.29 13.08
C ALA A 154 -9.50 -2.04 13.25
N LEU A 155 -8.99 -0.87 12.89
CA LEU A 155 -7.59 -0.50 13.11
C LEU A 155 -7.23 -0.50 14.61
N LYS A 156 -8.11 0.01 15.48
CA LYS A 156 -7.93 -0.04 16.94
C LYS A 156 -7.96 -1.49 17.46
N GLU A 157 -8.91 -2.30 17.00
CA GLU A 157 -9.05 -3.72 17.39
C GLU A 157 -7.79 -4.54 17.08
N VAL A 158 -7.14 -4.30 15.94
CA VAL A 158 -5.90 -4.98 15.57
C VAL A 158 -4.64 -4.37 16.19
N GLY A 159 -4.78 -3.28 16.94
CA GLY A 159 -3.67 -2.58 17.59
C GLY A 159 -2.75 -1.87 16.59
N TYR A 160 -3.31 -1.24 15.56
CA TYR A 160 -2.53 -0.43 14.63
C TYR A 160 -2.12 0.90 15.25
N GLU A 161 -0.82 1.11 15.43
CA GLU A 161 -0.24 2.30 16.08
C GLU A 161 0.65 3.14 15.14
N ARG A 162 0.68 2.81 13.84
CA ARG A 162 1.48 3.53 12.86
C ARG A 162 0.72 4.72 12.28
N ALA A 163 1.40 5.48 11.42
CA ALA A 163 0.82 6.66 10.78
C ALA A 163 -0.35 6.31 9.85
N VAL A 164 -1.35 7.18 9.86
CA VAL A 164 -2.42 7.26 8.86
C VAL A 164 -2.19 8.55 8.08
N ALA A 165 -2.03 8.46 6.77
CA ALA A 165 -1.76 9.60 5.90
C ALA A 165 -2.91 9.89 4.93
N LEU A 166 -3.14 11.15 4.63
CA LEU A 166 -4.10 11.57 3.62
C LEU A 166 -3.50 11.38 2.23
N GLU A 167 -4.19 10.62 1.36
CA GLU A 167 -3.91 10.55 -0.07
C GLU A 167 -5.17 10.83 -0.87
N SER A 168 -5.45 12.11 -1.13
CA SER A 168 -6.68 12.56 -1.80
C SER A 168 -6.42 13.59 -2.87
N PHE A 169 -7.41 13.84 -3.73
CA PHE A 169 -7.40 15.03 -4.55
C PHE A 169 -7.45 16.28 -3.66
N LEU A 170 -6.72 17.31 -4.06
CA LEU A 170 -6.58 18.55 -3.30
C LEU A 170 -7.73 19.53 -3.58
N TYR A 171 -8.95 19.04 -3.51
CA TYR A 171 -10.15 19.85 -3.74
C TYR A 171 -10.84 20.25 -2.42
N PRO A 172 -11.49 21.43 -2.38
CA PRO A 172 -11.47 22.51 -3.38
C PRO A 172 -10.11 23.21 -3.48
N ASP A 173 -9.27 23.06 -2.47
CA ASP A 173 -7.88 23.52 -2.35
C ASP A 173 -7.11 22.68 -1.32
N PRO A 174 -5.77 22.69 -1.35
CA PRO A 174 -4.94 21.84 -0.46
C PRO A 174 -5.17 22.10 1.03
N GLU A 175 -5.35 23.36 1.44
CA GLU A 175 -5.52 23.73 2.85
C GLU A 175 -6.87 23.21 3.38
N THR A 176 -7.93 23.40 2.61
CA THR A 176 -9.26 22.90 2.98
C THR A 176 -9.28 21.38 3.03
N ALA A 177 -8.70 20.69 2.05
CA ALA A 177 -8.63 19.23 2.05
C ALA A 177 -7.89 18.70 3.29
N ALA A 178 -6.72 19.25 3.60
CA ALA A 178 -5.92 18.83 4.77
C ALA A 178 -6.66 19.12 6.09
N ARG A 179 -7.24 20.30 6.25
CA ARG A 179 -7.97 20.66 7.47
C ARG A 179 -9.20 19.79 7.69
N ARG A 180 -10.02 19.57 6.65
CA ARG A 180 -11.22 18.72 6.74
C ARG A 180 -10.86 17.27 7.04
N ALA A 181 -9.82 16.73 6.40
CA ALA A 181 -9.32 15.40 6.68
C ALA A 181 -8.90 15.26 8.15
N LEU A 182 -8.11 16.21 8.66
CA LEU A 182 -7.63 16.19 10.04
C LEU A 182 -8.79 16.28 11.04
N GLU A 183 -9.76 17.17 10.82
CA GLU A 183 -10.97 17.30 11.65
C GLU A 183 -11.74 15.97 11.71
N LYS A 184 -11.93 15.33 10.56
CA LYS A 184 -12.68 14.07 10.46
C LYS A 184 -11.94 12.90 11.12
N ILE A 185 -10.65 12.73 10.82
CA ILE A 185 -9.84 11.64 11.38
C ILE A 185 -9.74 11.77 12.90
N ASN A 186 -9.49 12.97 13.43
CA ASN A 186 -9.41 13.21 14.86
C ASN A 186 -10.70 12.87 15.61
N SER A 187 -11.86 12.89 14.94
CA SER A 187 -13.11 12.47 15.56
C SER A 187 -13.18 10.97 15.89
N TYR A 188 -12.35 10.16 15.25
CA TYR A 188 -12.26 8.71 15.48
C TYR A 188 -11.10 8.29 16.38
N LEU A 189 -10.10 9.16 16.59
CA LEU A 189 -8.92 8.86 17.41
C LEU A 189 -9.13 9.14 18.91
N LYS A 190 -10.24 9.78 19.27
CA LYS A 190 -10.60 10.11 20.65
C LYS A 190 -11.11 8.94 21.47
#